data_77d157f06fa34b402392a85d6a9a055c
#
_entry.id   77d157f06fa34b402392a85d6a9a055c
#
_cell.length_a   1.000
_cell.length_b   1.000
_cell.length_c   1.000
_cell.angle_alpha   90.00
_cell.angle_beta   90.00
_cell.angle_gamma   90.00
#
_symmetry.space_group_name_H-M   'P 1'
#
loop_
_entity.id
_entity.type
_entity.pdbx_description
1 polymer ?
#
loop_
_entity_poly.entity_id
_entity_poly.type
_entity_poly.pdbx_seq_one_letter_code
_entity_poly.pdbx_strand_id
1 'polypeptide(L)'
;MKLRKKGLVPAVIYGHKEPVAHICVSAEELDRAIRVQHARTFNLTVDGKTDTVLIKELQWDYLGKTMIHVDFERRSLTERVKVTVPIELRNTPKQMGGGVLDQPMHAVHIECPLGSIPEAIRIDLTTLTIGHPIHVKELPLPEDVKALDGPEMVVVQLKLPGAEAVVAEATGVEPEILTAKKPKDGEEE
;
A
#
# COMPACT_ATOMS: atom_id res chain seq x y z
N MET A 1 -9.88 -24.68 10.78
CA MET A 1 -10.07 -23.94 12.06
C MET A 1 -9.25 -24.45 13.25
N LYS A 2 -8.78 -25.71 13.29
CA LYS A 2 -8.01 -26.23 14.46
C LYS A 2 -6.61 -25.64 14.61
N LEU A 3 -5.90 -25.32 13.51
CA LEU A 3 -4.53 -24.79 13.55
C LEU A 3 -4.47 -23.34 14.09
N ARG A 4 -5.34 -22.47 13.62
CA ARG A 4 -5.39 -21.05 14.06
C ARG A 4 -5.68 -20.91 15.57
N LYS A 5 -6.49 -21.83 16.15
CA LYS A 5 -6.72 -21.86 17.61
C LYS A 5 -5.46 -22.24 18.41
N LYS A 6 -4.46 -22.85 17.77
CA LYS A 6 -3.17 -23.20 18.38
C LYS A 6 -2.10 -22.12 18.11
N GLY A 7 -2.47 -20.95 17.57
CA GLY A 7 -1.51 -19.90 17.21
C GLY A 7 -0.71 -20.17 15.94
N LEU A 8 -1.17 -21.12 15.09
CA LEU A 8 -0.52 -21.44 13.84
C LEU A 8 -1.33 -20.90 12.65
N VAL A 9 -0.66 -20.22 11.73
CA VAL A 9 -1.22 -19.71 10.47
C VAL A 9 -0.83 -20.64 9.34
N PRO A 10 -1.79 -21.15 8.55
CA PRO A 10 -1.47 -21.88 7.35
C PRO A 10 -0.84 -20.95 6.32
N ALA A 11 0.17 -21.44 5.63
CA ALA A 11 0.88 -20.70 4.61
C ALA A 11 1.25 -21.61 3.45
N VAL A 12 1.44 -21.00 2.29
CA VAL A 12 1.86 -21.66 1.06
C VAL A 12 3.15 -21.04 0.56
N ILE A 13 4.13 -21.87 0.19
CA ILE A 13 5.37 -21.44 -0.44
C ILE A 13 5.37 -21.91 -1.88
N TYR A 14 5.58 -21.01 -2.84
CA TYR A 14 5.70 -21.32 -4.27
C TYR A 14 6.78 -20.48 -4.94
N GLY A 15 7.12 -20.82 -6.18
CA GLY A 15 8.12 -20.11 -6.99
C GLY A 15 9.41 -20.91 -7.20
N HIS A 16 10.34 -20.34 -7.99
CA HIS A 16 11.64 -20.95 -8.37
C HIS A 16 11.56 -22.33 -9.01
N LYS A 17 10.47 -22.64 -9.74
CA LYS A 17 10.25 -23.94 -10.40
C LYS A 17 10.27 -25.15 -9.43
N GLU A 18 10.20 -24.89 -8.13
CA GLU A 18 10.08 -25.91 -7.11
C GLU A 18 8.60 -26.22 -6.81
N PRO A 19 8.30 -27.41 -6.30
CA PRO A 19 6.95 -27.79 -5.95
C PRO A 19 6.39 -26.87 -4.86
N VAL A 20 5.09 -26.64 -4.89
CA VAL A 20 4.36 -25.90 -3.88
C VAL A 20 4.43 -26.65 -2.56
N ALA A 21 4.82 -25.95 -1.49
CA ALA A 21 4.84 -26.50 -0.14
C ALA A 21 3.76 -25.84 0.72
N HIS A 22 2.96 -26.67 1.41
CA HIS A 22 1.99 -26.22 2.39
C HIS A 22 2.60 -26.30 3.78
N ILE A 23 2.71 -25.20 4.48
CA ILE A 23 3.36 -25.12 5.78
C ILE A 23 2.44 -24.46 6.83
N CYS A 24 2.85 -24.53 8.08
CA CYS A 24 2.25 -23.76 9.16
C CYS A 24 3.34 -22.95 9.84
N VAL A 25 3.10 -21.66 10.03
CA VAL A 25 4.02 -20.74 10.70
C VAL A 25 3.41 -20.22 12.00
N SER A 26 4.25 -19.84 12.96
CA SER A 26 3.80 -19.22 14.20
C SER A 26 3.18 -17.85 13.90
N ALA A 27 1.93 -17.66 14.33
CA ALA A 27 1.23 -16.38 14.16
C ALA A 27 1.92 -15.25 14.90
N GLU A 28 2.43 -15.53 16.10
CA GLU A 28 3.07 -14.53 16.97
C GLU A 28 4.41 -14.06 16.38
N GLU A 29 5.26 -15.00 15.94
CA GLU A 29 6.57 -14.67 15.35
C GLU A 29 6.39 -13.88 14.05
N LEU A 30 5.45 -14.31 13.21
CA LEU A 30 5.17 -13.64 11.95
C LEU A 30 4.56 -12.25 12.16
N ASP A 31 3.62 -12.09 13.10
CA ASP A 31 3.02 -10.79 13.41
C ASP A 31 4.08 -9.82 13.95
N ARG A 32 4.96 -10.29 14.84
CA ARG A 32 6.07 -9.50 15.36
C ARG A 32 7.02 -9.06 14.23
N ALA A 33 7.39 -9.97 13.35
CA ALA A 33 8.28 -9.65 12.24
C ALA A 33 7.67 -8.63 11.27
N ILE A 34 6.37 -8.75 10.99
CA ILE A 34 5.68 -7.85 10.07
C ILE A 34 5.43 -6.48 10.72
N ARG A 35 4.87 -6.43 11.93
CA ARG A 35 4.44 -5.17 12.55
C ARG A 35 5.56 -4.41 13.23
N VAL A 36 6.54 -5.10 13.82
CA VAL A 36 7.63 -4.49 14.57
C VAL A 36 8.86 -4.27 13.71
N GLN A 37 9.21 -5.27 12.89
CA GLN A 37 10.42 -5.24 12.07
C GLN A 37 10.14 -4.79 10.63
N HIS A 38 8.87 -4.64 10.25
CA HIS A 38 8.43 -4.34 8.88
C HIS A 38 9.06 -5.27 7.82
N ALA A 39 9.44 -6.47 8.26
CA ALA A 39 10.09 -7.46 7.43
C ALA A 39 9.14 -7.98 6.36
N ARG A 40 9.60 -7.97 5.12
CA ARG A 40 8.88 -8.51 3.96
C ARG A 40 9.51 -9.76 3.41
N THR A 41 10.79 -9.96 3.71
CA THR A 41 11.60 -11.10 3.31
C THR A 41 11.97 -11.94 4.53
N PHE A 42 11.91 -13.25 4.36
CA PHE A 42 12.18 -14.22 5.42
C PHE A 42 13.05 -15.35 4.90
N ASN A 43 13.85 -15.92 5.79
CA ASN A 43 14.51 -17.19 5.56
C ASN A 43 13.70 -18.26 6.29
N LEU A 44 12.96 -19.07 5.54
CA LEU A 44 12.14 -20.15 6.09
C LEU A 44 12.87 -21.48 5.93
N THR A 45 13.03 -22.19 7.03
CA THR A 45 13.58 -23.55 7.02
C THR A 45 12.44 -24.55 7.07
N VAL A 46 12.30 -25.33 5.98
CA VAL A 46 11.29 -26.39 5.85
C VAL A 46 12.03 -27.67 5.54
N ASP A 47 11.82 -28.71 6.33
CA ASP A 47 12.47 -30.04 6.17
C ASP A 47 13.99 -29.96 6.03
N GLY A 48 14.64 -29.03 6.74
CA GLY A 48 16.09 -28.85 6.71
C GLY A 48 16.63 -28.04 5.53
N LYS A 49 15.79 -27.60 4.61
CA LYS A 49 16.13 -26.68 3.51
C LYS A 49 15.71 -25.27 3.87
N THR A 50 16.63 -24.32 3.73
CA THR A 50 16.34 -22.91 3.99
C THR A 50 16.12 -22.18 2.66
N ASP A 51 14.92 -21.66 2.47
CA ASP A 51 14.53 -20.87 1.31
C ASP A 51 14.35 -19.40 1.69
N THR A 52 14.85 -18.50 0.85
CA THR A 52 14.54 -17.07 0.96
C THR A 52 13.21 -16.80 0.29
N VAL A 53 12.27 -16.25 1.06
CA VAL A 53 10.90 -16.00 0.61
C VAL A 53 10.48 -14.56 0.83
N LEU A 54 9.62 -14.07 -0.06
CA LEU A 54 8.95 -12.77 0.05
C LEU A 54 7.48 -13.03 0.39
N ILE A 55 6.93 -12.22 1.29
CA ILE A 55 5.47 -12.20 1.49
C ILE A 55 4.82 -11.62 0.25
N LYS A 56 4.02 -12.42 -0.44
CA LYS A 56 3.24 -12.00 -1.60
C LYS A 56 1.89 -11.45 -1.19
N GLU A 57 1.20 -12.16 -0.30
CA GLU A 57 -0.11 -11.79 0.17
C GLU A 57 -0.29 -12.16 1.63
N LEU A 58 -0.99 -11.28 2.38
CA LEU A 58 -1.40 -11.48 3.75
C LEU A 58 -2.91 -11.36 3.84
N GLN A 59 -3.57 -12.41 4.30
CA GLN A 59 -5.00 -12.41 4.53
C GLN A 59 -5.28 -12.24 6.02
N TRP A 60 -6.06 -11.21 6.32
CA TRP A 60 -6.51 -10.89 7.67
C TRP A 60 -7.98 -11.24 7.85
N ASP A 61 -8.40 -11.40 9.08
CA ASP A 61 -9.81 -11.48 9.39
C ASP A 61 -10.51 -10.14 9.13
N TYR A 62 -11.83 -10.14 9.15
CA TYR A 62 -12.64 -8.94 8.89
C TYR A 62 -12.41 -7.80 9.92
N LEU A 63 -11.83 -8.07 11.08
CA LEU A 63 -11.43 -7.08 12.08
C LEU A 63 -9.97 -6.63 11.94
N GLY A 64 -9.19 -7.20 11.04
CA GLY A 64 -7.76 -6.92 10.86
C GLY A 64 -6.88 -7.35 12.05
N LYS A 65 -7.39 -8.23 12.92
CA LYS A 65 -6.68 -8.64 14.15
C LYS A 65 -5.93 -9.95 14.01
N THR A 66 -6.46 -10.89 13.24
CA THR A 66 -5.92 -12.25 13.16
C THR A 66 -5.52 -12.57 11.72
N MET A 67 -4.29 -13.03 11.51
CA MET A 67 -3.86 -13.54 10.22
C MET A 67 -4.58 -14.86 9.91
N ILE A 68 -5.15 -14.93 8.71
CA ILE A 68 -5.89 -16.10 8.23
C ILE A 68 -5.01 -16.99 7.37
N HIS A 69 -4.26 -16.40 6.47
CA HIS A 69 -3.39 -17.09 5.51
C HIS A 69 -2.22 -16.21 5.09
N VAL A 70 -1.12 -16.84 4.70
CA VAL A 70 0.06 -16.15 4.18
C VAL A 70 0.57 -16.88 2.95
N ASP A 71 0.82 -16.10 1.91
CA ASP A 71 1.42 -16.56 0.66
C ASP A 71 2.86 -16.10 0.59
N PHE A 72 3.78 -17.07 0.53
CA PHE A 72 5.20 -16.84 0.36
C PHE A 72 5.64 -17.18 -1.05
N GLU A 73 6.39 -16.30 -1.66
CA GLU A 73 7.01 -16.52 -2.97
C GLU A 73 8.51 -16.68 -2.80
N ARG A 74 9.08 -17.83 -3.26
CA ARG A 74 10.54 -18.03 -3.30
C ARG A 74 11.16 -17.06 -4.27
N ARG A 75 12.19 -16.36 -3.85
CA ARG A 75 12.90 -15.37 -4.66
C ARG A 75 14.40 -15.38 -4.36
N SER A 76 15.21 -15.08 -5.37
CA SER A 76 16.63 -14.81 -5.18
C SER A 76 16.85 -13.38 -4.70
N LEU A 77 17.88 -13.16 -3.86
CA LEU A 77 18.20 -11.82 -3.33
C LEU A 77 18.51 -10.78 -4.41
N THR A 78 18.98 -11.22 -5.57
CA THR A 78 19.33 -10.37 -6.71
C THR A 78 18.15 -10.08 -7.63
N GLU A 79 17.02 -10.77 -7.43
CA GLU A 79 15.85 -10.61 -8.29
C GLU A 79 15.12 -9.30 -7.97
N ARG A 80 14.72 -8.56 -9.01
CA ARG A 80 13.92 -7.36 -8.86
C ARG A 80 12.47 -7.73 -8.57
N VAL A 81 11.92 -7.11 -7.56
CA VAL A 81 10.54 -7.32 -7.11
C VAL A 81 9.80 -6.00 -7.05
N LYS A 82 8.50 -6.07 -7.32
CA LYS A 82 7.59 -4.94 -7.14
C LYS A 82 6.95 -5.07 -5.77
N VAL A 83 7.17 -4.09 -4.93
CA VAL A 83 6.64 -4.06 -3.57
C VAL A 83 6.03 -2.70 -3.26
N THR A 84 5.04 -2.70 -2.36
CA THR A 84 4.43 -1.47 -1.86
C THR A 84 5.10 -1.12 -0.54
N VAL A 85 5.69 0.05 -0.42
CA VAL A 85 6.39 0.52 0.78
C VAL A 85 5.64 1.67 1.41
N PRO A 86 5.41 1.64 2.75
CA PRO A 86 4.74 2.72 3.45
C PRO A 86 5.60 3.98 3.49
N ILE A 87 4.93 5.14 3.55
CA ILE A 87 5.55 6.45 3.69
C ILE A 87 5.42 6.89 5.14
N GLU A 88 6.56 7.17 5.79
CA GLU A 88 6.62 7.76 7.11
C GLU A 88 6.93 9.25 7.01
N LEU A 89 6.06 10.07 7.60
CA LEU A 89 6.27 11.52 7.70
C LEU A 89 7.06 11.84 8.96
N ARG A 90 8.14 12.61 8.82
CA ARG A 90 8.97 13.07 9.93
C ARG A 90 8.95 14.59 10.02
N ASN A 91 9.22 15.09 11.24
CA ASN A 91 9.35 16.53 11.52
C ASN A 91 8.14 17.34 11.06
N THR A 92 6.93 16.83 11.39
CA THR A 92 5.70 17.58 11.10
C THR A 92 5.77 18.97 11.71
N PRO A 93 5.67 20.05 10.93
CA PRO A 93 5.82 21.42 11.44
C PRO A 93 4.73 21.73 12.47
N LYS A 94 5.12 22.24 13.64
CA LYS A 94 4.20 22.61 14.73
C LYS A 94 3.30 23.79 14.36
N GLN A 95 3.75 24.64 13.43
CA GLN A 95 3.02 25.80 12.94
C GLN A 95 2.73 25.60 11.45
N MET A 96 1.56 25.13 11.14
CA MET A 96 1.10 24.91 9.76
C MET A 96 0.49 26.15 9.12
N GLY A 97 0.63 27.34 9.74
CA GLY A 97 0.05 28.60 9.23
C GLY A 97 -1.46 28.53 8.97
N GLY A 98 -2.19 27.69 9.73
CA GLY A 98 -3.62 27.43 9.49
C GLY A 98 -3.90 26.35 8.42
N GLY A 99 -2.86 25.78 7.80
CA GLY A 99 -3.01 24.68 6.84
C GLY A 99 -3.28 23.33 7.50
N VAL A 100 -4.00 22.47 6.80
CA VAL A 100 -4.22 21.06 7.15
C VAL A 100 -3.31 20.19 6.31
N LEU A 101 -2.58 19.28 6.96
CA LEU A 101 -1.76 18.30 6.29
C LEU A 101 -2.67 17.25 5.63
N ASP A 102 -2.56 17.12 4.33
CA ASP A 102 -3.27 16.13 3.53
C ASP A 102 -2.25 15.17 2.90
N GLN A 103 -2.43 13.88 3.16
CA GLN A 103 -1.58 12.81 2.62
C GLN A 103 -2.42 11.88 1.76
N PRO A 104 -2.57 12.15 0.46
CA PRO A 104 -3.31 11.28 -0.46
C PRO A 104 -2.66 9.90 -0.63
N MET A 105 -1.33 9.83 -0.56
CA MET A 105 -0.58 8.57 -0.71
C MET A 105 0.09 8.16 0.60
N HIS A 106 -0.34 7.04 1.16
CA HIS A 106 0.27 6.45 2.36
C HIS A 106 1.35 5.41 2.04
N ALA A 107 1.43 4.95 0.80
CA ALA A 107 2.40 3.97 0.34
C ALA A 107 2.71 4.20 -1.13
N VAL A 108 3.90 3.79 -1.57
CA VAL A 108 4.40 3.90 -2.95
C VAL A 108 4.76 2.52 -3.47
N HIS A 109 4.45 2.26 -4.74
CA HIS A 109 4.86 1.07 -5.45
C HIS A 109 6.29 1.28 -5.99
N ILE A 110 7.20 0.43 -5.55
CA ILE A 110 8.59 0.49 -5.98
C ILE A 110 9.05 -0.82 -6.59
N GLU A 111 10.03 -0.74 -7.47
CA GLU A 111 10.78 -1.87 -7.99
C GLU A 111 12.22 -1.81 -7.47
N CYS A 112 12.63 -2.84 -6.75
CA CYS A 112 13.96 -2.93 -6.15
C CYS A 112 14.46 -4.37 -6.10
N PRO A 113 15.79 -4.60 -5.94
CA PRO A 113 16.31 -5.93 -5.59
C PRO A 113 15.78 -6.39 -4.24
N LEU A 114 15.52 -7.69 -4.09
CA LEU A 114 14.97 -8.26 -2.85
C LEU A 114 15.82 -7.93 -1.61
N GLY A 115 17.13 -7.85 -1.77
CA GLY A 115 18.06 -7.52 -0.68
C GLY A 115 18.09 -6.03 -0.28
N SER A 116 17.47 -5.15 -1.06
CA SER A 116 17.50 -3.68 -0.86
C SER A 116 16.12 -3.07 -0.67
N ILE A 117 15.16 -3.86 -0.18
CA ILE A 117 13.80 -3.36 0.09
C ILE A 117 13.85 -2.43 1.31
N PRO A 118 13.51 -1.14 1.19
CA PRO A 118 13.43 -0.24 2.34
C PRO A 118 12.22 -0.58 3.22
N GLU A 119 12.36 -0.48 4.53
CA GLU A 119 11.26 -0.69 5.48
C GLU A 119 10.17 0.36 5.32
N ALA A 120 10.57 1.63 5.17
CA ALA A 120 9.70 2.77 4.95
C ALA A 120 10.43 3.87 4.19
N ILE A 121 9.70 4.67 3.41
CA ILE A 121 10.22 5.88 2.78
C ILE A 121 9.95 7.05 3.74
N ARG A 122 11.03 7.66 4.27
CA ARG A 122 10.92 8.73 5.25
C ARG A 122 11.00 10.08 4.58
N ILE A 123 9.94 10.88 4.72
CA ILE A 123 9.83 12.22 4.16
C ILE A 123 9.97 13.23 5.29
N ASP A 124 10.89 14.18 5.12
CA ASP A 124 11.03 15.30 6.04
C ASP A 124 10.12 16.46 5.62
N LEU A 125 9.20 16.84 6.51
CA LEU A 125 8.23 17.89 6.26
C LEU A 125 8.70 19.29 6.68
N THR A 126 9.97 19.44 7.08
CA THR A 126 10.52 20.75 7.54
C THR A 126 10.42 21.82 6.45
N THR A 127 10.55 21.44 5.20
CA THR A 127 10.51 22.36 4.04
C THR A 127 9.12 22.49 3.41
N LEU A 128 8.13 21.77 3.93
CA LEU A 128 6.79 21.78 3.35
C LEU A 128 6.10 23.13 3.62
N THR A 129 5.70 23.81 2.55
CA THR A 129 4.97 25.08 2.59
C THR A 129 3.60 24.96 1.94
N ILE A 130 2.71 25.86 2.30
CA ILE A 130 1.37 25.90 1.68
C ILE A 130 1.52 26.20 0.18
N GLY A 131 0.89 25.35 -0.65
CA GLY A 131 0.91 25.50 -2.11
C GLY A 131 2.08 24.80 -2.82
N HIS A 132 3.00 24.17 -2.08
CA HIS A 132 4.07 23.35 -2.64
C HIS A 132 3.92 21.88 -2.20
N PRO A 133 3.18 21.05 -2.96
CA PRO A 133 3.04 19.63 -2.66
C PRO A 133 4.36 18.88 -2.93
N ILE A 134 4.59 17.81 -2.19
CA ILE A 134 5.69 16.88 -2.44
C ILE A 134 5.19 15.81 -3.41
N HIS A 135 5.89 15.64 -4.52
CA HIS A 135 5.59 14.66 -5.55
C HIS A 135 6.43 13.39 -5.39
N VAL A 136 6.01 12.31 -6.06
CA VAL A 136 6.73 11.02 -6.07
C VAL A 136 8.18 11.18 -6.55
N LYS A 137 8.46 12.07 -7.51
CA LYS A 137 9.83 12.37 -8.02
C LYS A 137 10.79 12.95 -6.99
N GLU A 138 10.25 13.55 -5.91
CA GLU A 138 11.03 14.22 -4.86
C GLU A 138 11.31 13.30 -3.66
N LEU A 139 10.85 12.06 -3.72
CA LEU A 139 11.08 11.09 -2.67
C LEU A 139 12.56 10.71 -2.56
N PRO A 140 13.12 10.63 -1.34
CA PRO A 140 14.48 10.18 -1.11
C PRO A 140 14.58 8.65 -1.31
N LEU A 141 14.69 8.21 -2.55
CA LEU A 141 14.84 6.80 -2.91
C LEU A 141 16.34 6.43 -3.01
N PRO A 142 16.73 5.22 -2.54
CA PRO A 142 18.05 4.67 -2.80
C PRO A 142 18.31 4.47 -4.31
N GLU A 143 19.59 4.43 -4.73
CA GLU A 143 19.98 4.33 -6.15
C GLU A 143 19.43 3.09 -6.87
N ASP A 144 19.23 1.98 -6.14
CA ASP A 144 18.73 0.72 -6.70
C ASP A 144 17.19 0.63 -6.78
N VAL A 145 16.47 1.63 -6.24
CA VAL A 145 15.01 1.63 -6.11
C VAL A 145 14.38 2.55 -7.15
N LYS A 146 13.41 2.04 -7.90
CA LYS A 146 12.63 2.81 -8.86
C LYS A 146 11.18 2.90 -8.41
N ALA A 147 10.62 4.12 -8.37
CA ALA A 147 9.18 4.29 -8.21
C ALA A 147 8.46 3.85 -9.50
N LEU A 148 7.38 3.11 -9.36
CA LEU A 148 6.50 2.69 -10.45
C LEU A 148 5.30 3.63 -10.60
N ASP A 149 4.99 4.36 -9.53
CA ASP A 149 3.91 5.35 -9.53
C ASP A 149 4.30 6.58 -10.36
N GLY A 150 3.30 7.30 -10.86
CA GLY A 150 3.53 8.46 -11.70
C GLY A 150 4.35 9.54 -10.99
N PRO A 151 5.40 10.10 -11.61
CA PRO A 151 6.32 11.06 -10.99
C PRO A 151 5.63 12.36 -10.51
N GLU A 152 4.53 12.73 -11.14
CA GLU A 152 3.74 13.93 -10.82
C GLU A 152 2.65 13.69 -9.76
N MET A 153 2.50 12.46 -9.26
CA MET A 153 1.51 12.17 -8.22
C MET A 153 1.91 12.85 -6.92
N VAL A 154 0.92 13.46 -6.25
CA VAL A 154 1.11 14.16 -4.97
C VAL A 154 1.14 13.14 -3.85
N VAL A 155 2.19 13.18 -3.05
CA VAL A 155 2.38 12.32 -1.87
C VAL A 155 1.86 13.01 -0.63
N VAL A 156 2.27 14.27 -0.42
CA VAL A 156 1.89 15.07 0.75
C VAL A 156 1.70 16.53 0.32
N GLN A 157 0.69 17.18 0.85
CA GLN A 157 0.43 18.61 0.62
C GLN A 157 -0.13 19.30 1.85
N LEU A 158 0.08 20.63 1.95
CA LEU A 158 -0.59 21.48 2.92
C LEU A 158 -1.70 22.25 2.22
N LYS A 159 -2.96 21.99 2.64
CA LYS A 159 -4.16 22.70 2.16
C LYS A 159 -4.63 23.69 3.20
N LEU A 160 -5.11 24.86 2.78
CA LEU A 160 -5.84 25.76 3.64
C LEU A 160 -7.27 25.23 3.84
N PRO A 161 -7.78 25.16 5.07
CA PRO A 161 -9.18 24.80 5.31
C PRO A 161 -10.08 25.85 4.62
N GLY A 162 -10.88 25.41 3.67
CA GLY A 162 -11.78 26.27 2.88
C GLY A 162 -11.45 26.39 1.39
N ALA A 163 -10.33 25.84 0.90
CA ALA A 163 -9.96 25.89 -0.52
C ALA A 163 -10.67 24.84 -1.40
N GLU A 164 -11.39 23.89 -0.81
CA GLU A 164 -12.11 22.85 -1.58
C GLU A 164 -13.37 23.36 -2.30
N ALA A 165 -13.87 24.56 -1.96
CA ALA A 165 -15.11 25.08 -2.57
C ALA A 165 -14.90 25.78 -3.93
N VAL A 166 -13.67 26.03 -4.37
CA VAL A 166 -13.43 26.88 -5.56
C VAL A 166 -13.02 26.09 -6.80
N VAL A 167 -12.61 24.82 -6.67
CA VAL A 167 -12.17 24.02 -7.82
C VAL A 167 -13.30 23.18 -8.45
N ALA A 168 -14.42 23.00 -7.73
CA ALA A 168 -15.59 22.27 -8.24
C ALA A 168 -16.50 23.09 -9.17
N GLU A 169 -16.35 24.44 -9.22
CA GLU A 169 -17.19 25.31 -10.06
C GLU A 169 -16.63 25.61 -11.47
N ALA A 170 -15.41 25.17 -11.78
CA ALA A 170 -14.79 25.47 -13.09
C ALA A 170 -14.98 24.41 -14.18
N THR A 171 -15.61 23.27 -13.86
CA THR A 171 -16.04 22.30 -14.88
C THR A 171 -17.56 22.12 -14.81
N GLY A 172 -18.27 23.23 -15.08
CA GLY A 172 -19.71 23.20 -15.29
C GLY A 172 -20.04 22.51 -16.60
N VAL A 173 -20.18 21.20 -16.55
CA VAL A 173 -20.97 20.44 -17.50
C VAL A 173 -22.25 20.05 -16.77
N GLU A 174 -23.28 20.85 -16.92
CA GLU A 174 -24.66 20.49 -16.56
C GLU A 174 -25.00 19.14 -17.22
N PRO A 175 -25.43 18.13 -16.49
CA PRO A 175 -26.05 16.97 -17.13
C PRO A 175 -27.45 17.38 -17.55
N GLU A 176 -27.68 17.49 -18.87
CA GLU A 176 -29.04 17.60 -19.47
C GLU A 176 -29.86 16.40 -19.01
N ILE A 177 -30.86 16.68 -18.19
CA ILE A 177 -31.89 15.72 -17.82
C ILE A 177 -32.85 15.62 -19.02
N LEU A 178 -32.66 14.59 -19.82
CA LEU A 178 -33.64 14.20 -20.84
C LEU A 178 -34.88 13.63 -20.11
N THR A 179 -35.84 14.50 -19.84
CA THR A 179 -37.19 14.09 -19.46
C THR A 179 -37.88 13.46 -20.67
N ALA A 180 -37.87 12.13 -20.71
CA ALA A 180 -38.67 11.36 -21.65
C ALA A 180 -40.15 11.59 -21.36
N LYS A 181 -40.80 12.30 -22.27
CA LYS A 181 -42.24 12.58 -22.32
C LYS A 181 -42.98 11.26 -22.60
N LYS A 182 -43.76 10.81 -21.64
CA LYS A 182 -44.65 9.65 -21.74
C LYS A 182 -45.76 9.93 -22.74
N PRO A 183 -46.01 9.11 -23.78
CA PRO A 183 -47.19 9.27 -24.63
C PRO A 183 -48.44 8.84 -23.84
N LYS A 184 -49.44 9.71 -23.88
CA LYS A 184 -50.81 9.39 -23.54
C LYS A 184 -51.41 8.59 -24.71
N ASP A 185 -51.78 7.37 -24.48
CA ASP A 185 -52.73 6.69 -25.30
C ASP A 185 -54.11 6.95 -24.74
N GLY A 186 -54.93 7.57 -25.64
CA GLY A 186 -56.32 7.85 -25.40
C GLY A 186 -57.17 6.64 -25.69
N GLU A 187 -58.33 6.69 -25.09
CA GLU A 187 -59.51 5.87 -25.25
C GLU A 187 -60.02 5.80 -26.70
N GLU A 188 -60.65 4.71 -26.96
CA GLU A 188 -61.88 4.41 -27.79
C GLU A 188 -61.65 3.06 -28.47
N GLU A 189 -62.43 2.07 -28.36
CA GLU A 189 -63.89 1.75 -28.34
C GLU A 189 -64.08 0.30 -27.87
#